data_8012dfdea7b472b9a41024db80bc2c53
#
_entry.id   8012dfdea7b472b9a41024db80bc2c53
#
_cell.length_a   1.000
_cell.length_b   1.000
_cell.length_c   1.000
_cell.angle_alpha   90.00
_cell.angle_beta   90.00
_cell.angle_gamma   90.00
#
_symmetry.space_group_name_H-M   'P 1'
#
loop_
_entity.id
_entity.type
_entity.pdbx_description
1 polymer ?
#
loop_
_entity_poly.entity_id
_entity_poly.type
_entity_poly.pdbx_seq_one_letter_code
_entity_poly.pdbx_strand_id
1 'polypeptide(L)'
;MRIVIALGGNALLRRGQPMTAQNQRENVRIAAEQISKVYKGNELVIAHGNGPQVGLLALQGTAYYQHVDNKVESYPLDVLGAETQGMIGYMIEQEMGNLLPKDVPFATLLTQVEVDKADPAFQNPTKFVGPVYEKAEAERLAAEKGWSIKQDGDKFRRVVPSPLPKRIFELNPVKWMLEKGAVVVCAGGGGIPTYYESEGKLSGIEAVIDKDLCSSLLARDLNADMLVIATDVDATYVNWGKPDQKAIFESHPQAFRDLNFPAGSMGPKVDAACEFAEKTGKVAVIGSLGDIEAIVAGKAGTRISTQFDGITYR
;
A
#
# COMPACT_ATOMS: atom_id res chain seq x y z
N MET A 1 5.88 -20.62 -6.83
CA MET A 1 6.45 -19.25 -6.96
C MET A 1 6.23 -18.50 -5.65
N ARG A 2 7.10 -17.56 -5.33
CA ARG A 2 6.89 -16.59 -4.26
C ARG A 2 6.25 -15.33 -4.85
N ILE A 3 5.07 -14.95 -4.38
CA ILE A 3 4.29 -13.85 -4.94
C ILE A 3 4.01 -12.84 -3.83
N VAL A 4 4.38 -11.58 -4.05
CA VAL A 4 3.96 -10.46 -3.21
C VAL A 4 2.76 -9.78 -3.86
N ILE A 5 1.65 -9.71 -3.14
CA ILE A 5 0.40 -9.08 -3.58
C ILE A 5 0.17 -7.82 -2.75
N ALA A 6 0.24 -6.66 -3.40
CA ALA A 6 -0.01 -5.36 -2.79
C ALA A 6 -1.46 -4.93 -3.02
N LEU A 7 -2.29 -4.98 -1.98
CA LEU A 7 -3.70 -4.60 -2.03
C LEU A 7 -3.88 -3.09 -1.96
N GLY A 8 -4.58 -2.51 -2.94
CA GLY A 8 -4.97 -1.10 -2.93
C GLY A 8 -6.00 -0.76 -1.85
N GLY A 9 -6.19 0.53 -1.56
CA GLY A 9 -7.18 0.99 -0.57
C GLY A 9 -8.62 0.58 -0.90
N ASN A 10 -8.96 0.47 -2.18
CA ASN A 10 -10.28 0.01 -2.63
C ASN A 10 -10.58 -1.47 -2.32
N ALA A 11 -9.53 -2.29 -2.08
CA ALA A 11 -9.70 -3.65 -1.55
C ALA A 11 -10.17 -3.69 -0.09
N LEU A 12 -10.07 -2.55 0.62
CA LEU A 12 -10.48 -2.40 2.02
C LEU A 12 -11.76 -1.58 2.15
N LEU A 13 -11.90 -0.53 1.34
CA LEU A 13 -13.10 0.30 1.29
C LEU A 13 -13.23 0.92 -0.10
N ARG A 14 -14.33 0.62 -0.79
CA ARG A 14 -14.60 1.18 -2.13
C ARG A 14 -14.97 2.65 -2.03
N ARG A 15 -14.64 3.41 -3.06
CA ARG A 15 -14.97 4.83 -3.11
C ARG A 15 -16.49 5.04 -2.93
N GLY A 16 -16.86 5.92 -2.02
CA GLY A 16 -18.27 6.25 -1.72
C GLY A 16 -18.96 5.29 -0.75
N GLN A 17 -18.35 4.17 -0.35
CA GLN A 17 -18.90 3.31 0.69
C GLN A 17 -18.75 3.95 2.08
N PRO A 18 -19.78 3.85 2.96
CA PRO A 18 -19.65 4.19 4.37
C PRO A 18 -18.55 3.35 5.04
N MET A 19 -17.74 3.98 5.90
CA MET A 19 -16.69 3.32 6.65
C MET A 19 -17.27 2.57 7.85
N THR A 20 -17.77 1.37 7.61
CA THR A 20 -18.28 0.46 8.64
C THR A 20 -17.44 -0.80 8.68
N ALA A 21 -17.38 -1.46 9.83
CA ALA A 21 -16.69 -2.75 9.96
C ALA A 21 -17.26 -3.81 8.99
N GLN A 22 -18.56 -3.77 8.73
CA GLN A 22 -19.22 -4.69 7.79
C GLN A 22 -18.74 -4.47 6.35
N ASN A 23 -18.70 -3.23 5.86
CA ASN A 23 -18.22 -2.92 4.51
C ASN A 23 -16.75 -3.28 4.33
N GLN A 24 -15.93 -3.00 5.34
CA GLN A 24 -14.51 -3.35 5.32
C GLN A 24 -14.32 -4.87 5.24
N ARG A 25 -15.00 -5.63 6.09
CA ARG A 25 -14.94 -7.10 6.10
C ARG A 25 -15.41 -7.69 4.77
N GLU A 26 -16.49 -7.18 4.21
CA GLU A 26 -17.00 -7.63 2.91
C GLU A 26 -15.99 -7.39 1.77
N ASN A 27 -15.35 -6.23 1.74
CA ASN A 27 -14.32 -5.96 0.73
C ASN A 27 -13.09 -6.86 0.92
N VAL A 28 -12.65 -7.08 2.17
CA VAL A 28 -11.56 -8.01 2.49
C VAL A 28 -11.93 -9.44 2.10
N ARG A 29 -13.18 -9.88 2.32
CA ARG A 29 -13.66 -11.19 1.89
C ARG A 29 -13.56 -11.37 0.39
N ILE A 30 -13.99 -10.36 -0.40
CA ILE A 30 -13.86 -10.38 -1.86
C ILE A 30 -12.38 -10.46 -2.28
N ALA A 31 -11.50 -9.71 -1.62
CA ALA A 31 -10.07 -9.77 -1.88
C ALA A 31 -9.50 -11.17 -1.56
N ALA A 32 -9.86 -11.74 -0.41
CA ALA A 32 -9.43 -13.06 0.02
C ALA A 32 -9.90 -14.17 -0.95
N GLU A 33 -11.12 -14.08 -1.46
CA GLU A 33 -11.64 -15.01 -2.47
C GLU A 33 -10.80 -15.03 -3.76
N GLN A 34 -10.30 -13.88 -4.19
CA GLN A 34 -9.44 -13.82 -5.38
C GLN A 34 -8.02 -14.34 -5.08
N ILE A 35 -7.45 -13.94 -3.92
CA ILE A 35 -6.10 -14.36 -3.53
C ILE A 35 -6.03 -15.87 -3.26
N SER A 36 -7.07 -16.45 -2.67
CA SER A 36 -7.12 -17.90 -2.37
C SER A 36 -6.99 -18.78 -3.62
N LYS A 37 -7.40 -18.29 -4.80
CA LYS A 37 -7.29 -19.02 -6.07
C LYS A 37 -5.84 -19.29 -6.49
N VAL A 38 -4.93 -18.44 -6.06
CA VAL A 38 -3.49 -18.55 -6.41
C VAL A 38 -2.64 -19.11 -5.26
N TYR A 39 -3.25 -19.58 -4.17
CA TYR A 39 -2.51 -20.14 -3.04
C TYR A 39 -1.79 -21.46 -3.40
N LYS A 40 -2.50 -22.37 -4.11
CA LYS A 40 -1.98 -23.71 -4.36
C LYS A 40 -0.68 -23.69 -5.18
N GLY A 41 0.40 -24.19 -4.57
CA GLY A 41 1.73 -24.26 -5.20
C GLY A 41 2.51 -22.93 -5.19
N ASN A 42 2.03 -21.93 -4.45
CA ASN A 42 2.70 -20.64 -4.30
C ASN A 42 2.91 -20.28 -2.83
N GLU A 43 3.98 -19.55 -2.54
CA GLU A 43 4.19 -18.82 -1.28
C GLU A 43 3.61 -17.42 -1.43
N LEU A 44 2.69 -17.07 -0.54
CA LEU A 44 1.97 -15.79 -0.63
C LEU A 44 2.38 -14.83 0.48
N VAL A 45 2.71 -13.61 0.08
CA VAL A 45 2.90 -12.47 0.96
C VAL A 45 1.89 -11.39 0.56
N ILE A 46 1.11 -10.93 1.52
CA ILE A 46 0.07 -9.93 1.29
C ILE A 46 0.49 -8.64 1.98
N ALA A 47 0.68 -7.58 1.20
CA ALA A 47 0.78 -6.22 1.70
C ALA A 47 -0.53 -5.48 1.40
N HIS A 48 -0.88 -4.49 2.22
CA HIS A 48 -2.12 -3.74 2.06
C HIS A 48 -1.92 -2.25 2.31
N GLY A 49 -2.80 -1.41 1.77
CA GLY A 49 -2.88 0.00 2.16
C GLY A 49 -3.59 0.17 3.51
N ASN A 50 -3.46 1.34 4.13
CA ASN A 50 -4.21 1.66 5.34
C ASN A 50 -5.67 2.08 5.03
N GLY A 51 -5.98 2.44 3.79
CA GLY A 51 -7.28 3.02 3.47
C GLY A 51 -7.59 4.27 4.32
N PRO A 52 -8.88 4.61 4.52
CA PRO A 52 -9.28 5.74 5.35
C PRO A 52 -9.19 5.47 6.87
N GLN A 53 -8.89 4.24 7.30
CA GLN A 53 -8.92 3.83 8.72
C GLN A 53 -7.93 4.62 9.58
N VAL A 54 -6.71 4.84 9.12
CA VAL A 54 -5.72 5.63 9.85
C VAL A 54 -6.21 7.07 10.08
N GLY A 55 -6.88 7.65 9.10
CA GLY A 55 -7.48 8.96 9.23
C GLY A 55 -8.63 9.00 10.24
N LEU A 56 -9.47 7.95 10.29
CA LEU A 56 -10.53 7.83 11.27
C LEU A 56 -9.99 7.73 12.69
N LEU A 57 -8.99 6.88 12.94
CA LEU A 57 -8.35 6.75 14.25
C LEU A 57 -7.73 8.08 14.71
N ALA A 58 -7.05 8.79 13.82
CA ALA A 58 -6.51 10.12 14.12
C ALA A 58 -7.61 11.12 14.50
N LEU A 59 -8.76 11.09 13.83
CA LEU A 59 -9.92 11.95 14.16
C LEU A 59 -10.55 11.57 15.48
N GLN A 60 -10.71 10.27 15.77
CA GLN A 60 -11.26 9.80 17.04
C GLN A 60 -10.39 10.24 18.21
N GLY A 61 -9.05 10.08 18.11
CA GLY A 61 -8.12 10.58 19.13
C GLY A 61 -8.21 12.10 19.31
N THR A 62 -8.29 12.85 18.20
CA THR A 62 -8.46 14.31 18.24
C THR A 62 -9.78 14.70 18.90
N ALA A 63 -10.90 14.07 18.53
CA ALA A 63 -12.19 14.37 19.12
C ALA A 63 -12.25 14.05 20.62
N TYR A 64 -11.62 12.94 21.02
CA TYR A 64 -11.52 12.60 22.45
C TYR A 64 -10.75 13.67 23.23
N TYR A 65 -9.57 14.07 22.74
CA TYR A 65 -8.79 15.15 23.32
C TYR A 65 -9.58 16.47 23.46
N GLN A 66 -10.31 16.85 22.43
CA GLN A 66 -11.02 18.13 22.39
C GLN A 66 -12.31 18.17 23.23
N HIS A 67 -13.01 17.03 23.33
CA HIS A 67 -14.39 17.03 23.83
C HIS A 67 -14.59 16.16 25.08
N VAL A 68 -13.60 15.32 25.45
CA VAL A 68 -13.75 14.40 26.57
C VAL A 68 -12.66 14.64 27.63
N ASP A 69 -11.39 14.48 27.28
CA ASP A 69 -10.26 14.65 28.21
C ASP A 69 -9.03 15.20 27.47
N ASN A 70 -8.67 16.43 27.75
CA ASN A 70 -7.55 17.13 27.16
C ASN A 70 -6.17 16.70 27.71
N LYS A 71 -6.12 15.70 28.59
CA LYS A 71 -4.88 15.06 29.04
C LYS A 71 -4.53 13.82 28.21
N VAL A 72 -5.47 13.32 27.40
CA VAL A 72 -5.27 12.16 26.53
C VAL A 72 -4.96 12.63 25.12
N GLU A 73 -3.70 12.68 24.78
CA GLU A 73 -3.24 13.11 23.45
C GLU A 73 -3.56 12.05 22.38
N SER A 74 -3.72 12.52 21.15
CA SER A 74 -3.84 11.62 19.98
C SER A 74 -2.51 10.92 19.74
N TYR A 75 -2.57 9.63 19.39
CA TYR A 75 -1.37 8.90 18.98
C TYR A 75 -0.77 9.44 17.68
N PRO A 76 0.57 9.39 17.52
CA PRO A 76 1.24 9.76 16.28
C PRO A 76 1.01 8.71 15.18
N LEU A 77 1.31 9.08 13.91
CA LEU A 77 0.98 8.25 12.74
C LEU A 77 1.71 6.90 12.72
N ASP A 78 2.88 6.77 13.29
CA ASP A 78 3.58 5.49 13.40
C ASP A 78 2.80 4.50 14.29
N VAL A 79 2.27 4.96 15.44
CA VAL A 79 1.42 4.14 16.33
C VAL A 79 0.09 3.82 15.66
N LEU A 80 -0.59 4.81 15.04
CA LEU A 80 -1.83 4.58 14.28
C LEU A 80 -1.60 3.63 13.09
N GLY A 81 -0.40 3.67 12.49
CA GLY A 81 0.05 2.71 11.49
C GLY A 81 0.10 1.29 12.04
N ALA A 82 0.64 1.10 13.23
CA ALA A 82 0.68 -0.21 13.90
C ALA A 82 -0.74 -0.73 14.23
N GLU A 83 -1.62 0.12 14.74
CA GLU A 83 -3.02 -0.23 15.02
C GLU A 83 -3.74 -0.69 13.74
N THR A 84 -3.57 0.05 12.64
CA THR A 84 -4.21 -0.32 11.36
C THR A 84 -3.62 -1.56 10.73
N GLN A 85 -2.32 -1.82 10.89
CA GLN A 85 -1.71 -3.09 10.45
C GLN A 85 -2.36 -4.28 11.19
N GLY A 86 -2.50 -4.20 12.50
CA GLY A 86 -3.16 -5.24 13.29
C GLY A 86 -4.63 -5.42 12.91
N MET A 87 -5.38 -4.33 12.79
CA MET A 87 -6.80 -4.37 12.44
C MET A 87 -7.06 -5.01 11.06
N ILE A 88 -6.32 -4.57 10.05
CA ILE A 88 -6.53 -5.03 8.67
C ILE A 88 -5.95 -6.43 8.50
N GLY A 89 -4.77 -6.72 9.05
CA GLY A 89 -4.17 -8.04 9.03
C GLY A 89 -5.06 -9.10 9.66
N TYR A 90 -5.66 -8.80 10.82
CA TYR A 90 -6.64 -9.67 11.45
C TYR A 90 -7.83 -10.02 10.53
N MET A 91 -8.38 -9.02 9.83
CA MET A 91 -9.49 -9.27 8.90
C MET A 91 -9.05 -10.13 7.71
N ILE A 92 -7.86 -9.88 7.15
CA ILE A 92 -7.32 -10.66 6.03
C ILE A 92 -7.08 -12.11 6.47
N GLU A 93 -6.45 -12.35 7.61
CA GLU A 93 -6.22 -13.72 8.13
C GLU A 93 -7.51 -14.47 8.32
N GLN A 94 -8.53 -13.83 8.92
CA GLN A 94 -9.82 -14.45 9.16
C GLN A 94 -10.51 -14.85 7.85
N GLU A 95 -10.56 -13.94 6.86
CA GLU A 95 -11.22 -14.23 5.58
C GLU A 95 -10.44 -15.25 4.75
N MET A 96 -9.11 -15.16 4.72
CA MET A 96 -8.28 -16.18 4.06
C MET A 96 -8.41 -17.55 4.75
N GLY A 97 -8.43 -17.60 6.08
CA GLY A 97 -8.59 -18.82 6.87
C GLY A 97 -9.95 -19.50 6.68
N ASN A 98 -10.98 -18.75 6.24
CA ASN A 98 -12.28 -19.32 5.87
C ASN A 98 -12.24 -20.03 4.50
N LEU A 99 -11.28 -19.71 3.64
CA LEU A 99 -11.21 -20.17 2.26
C LEU A 99 -10.12 -21.22 2.01
N LEU A 100 -9.06 -21.20 2.81
CA LEU A 100 -7.93 -22.14 2.67
C LEU A 100 -8.09 -23.36 3.59
N PRO A 101 -7.34 -24.47 3.36
CA PRO A 101 -7.32 -25.62 4.27
C PRO A 101 -7.04 -25.20 5.72
N LYS A 102 -7.62 -25.89 6.68
CA LYS A 102 -7.57 -25.51 8.11
C LYS A 102 -6.19 -25.67 8.76
N ASP A 103 -5.29 -26.36 8.11
CA ASP A 103 -3.91 -26.57 8.53
C ASP A 103 -2.93 -25.57 7.94
N VAL A 104 -3.38 -24.66 7.06
CA VAL A 104 -2.55 -23.56 6.54
C VAL A 104 -2.25 -22.56 7.65
N PRO A 105 -0.97 -22.35 7.99
CA PRO A 105 -0.60 -21.34 8.97
C PRO A 105 -0.69 -19.93 8.38
N PHE A 106 -1.08 -18.96 9.21
CA PHE A 106 -1.11 -17.54 8.89
C PHE A 106 -0.28 -16.77 9.89
N ALA A 107 0.28 -15.65 9.45
CA ALA A 107 0.96 -14.72 10.33
C ALA A 107 0.77 -13.27 9.83
N THR A 108 0.24 -12.41 10.70
CA THR A 108 0.30 -10.96 10.51
C THR A 108 1.46 -10.40 11.33
N LEU A 109 2.40 -9.75 10.65
CA LEU A 109 3.56 -9.15 11.28
C LEU A 109 3.41 -7.61 11.29
N LEU A 110 3.44 -7.02 12.48
CA LEU A 110 3.69 -5.59 12.58
C LEU A 110 5.07 -5.31 11.99
N THR A 111 5.10 -4.44 10.99
CA THR A 111 6.28 -4.28 10.15
C THR A 111 6.80 -2.86 10.26
N GLN A 112 7.99 -2.70 10.81
CA GLN A 112 8.73 -1.45 10.86
C GLN A 112 9.55 -1.28 9.59
N VAL A 113 9.57 -0.06 9.07
CA VAL A 113 10.32 0.27 7.85
C VAL A 113 11.19 1.49 8.11
N GLU A 114 12.49 1.30 7.93
CA GLU A 114 13.47 2.38 8.05
C GLU A 114 13.30 3.40 6.94
N VAL A 115 13.29 4.67 7.32
CA VAL A 115 13.30 5.82 6.42
C VAL A 115 14.46 6.76 6.77
N ASP A 116 14.82 7.63 5.83
CA ASP A 116 15.81 8.67 6.07
C ASP A 116 15.15 9.95 6.58
N LYS A 117 15.52 10.39 7.77
CA LYS A 117 15.05 11.67 8.31
C LYS A 117 15.46 12.87 7.44
N ALA A 118 16.51 12.74 6.64
CA ALA A 118 16.97 13.74 5.68
C ALA A 118 16.26 13.68 4.33
N ASP A 119 15.31 12.73 4.14
CA ASP A 119 14.55 12.63 2.89
C ASP A 119 13.83 13.96 2.58
N PRO A 120 13.92 14.47 1.35
CA PRO A 120 13.26 15.71 0.92
C PRO A 120 11.74 15.74 1.18
N ALA A 121 11.10 14.57 1.27
CA ALA A 121 9.69 14.46 1.58
C ALA A 121 9.31 15.12 2.91
N PHE A 122 10.21 15.18 3.89
CA PHE A 122 9.96 15.87 5.17
C PHE A 122 9.87 17.38 5.03
N GLN A 123 10.50 17.95 4.02
CA GLN A 123 10.44 19.39 3.71
C GLN A 123 9.28 19.73 2.77
N ASN A 124 8.80 18.76 1.99
CA ASN A 124 7.68 18.93 1.07
C ASN A 124 6.64 17.80 1.22
N PRO A 125 5.81 17.82 2.27
CA PRO A 125 4.76 16.84 2.48
C PRO A 125 3.77 16.79 1.32
N THR A 126 3.45 15.57 0.84
CA THR A 126 2.56 15.37 -0.31
C THR A 126 1.51 14.28 -0.10
N LYS A 127 1.69 13.41 0.89
CA LYS A 127 0.78 12.28 1.11
C LYS A 127 -0.48 12.73 1.83
N PHE A 128 -1.62 12.65 1.17
CA PHE A 128 -2.91 12.98 1.77
C PHE A 128 -3.29 11.97 2.86
N VAL A 129 -3.73 12.50 4.01
CA VAL A 129 -4.23 11.71 5.15
C VAL A 129 -5.49 12.34 5.72
N GLY A 130 -6.36 11.50 6.31
CA GLY A 130 -7.60 11.97 6.95
C GLY A 130 -8.66 12.46 5.95
N PRO A 131 -9.68 13.18 6.42
CA PRO A 131 -10.80 13.68 5.61
C PRO A 131 -10.42 14.93 4.81
N VAL A 132 -11.31 15.30 3.90
CA VAL A 132 -11.30 16.60 3.21
C VAL A 132 -12.05 17.64 4.02
N TYR A 133 -11.61 18.90 3.92
CA TYR A 133 -12.16 20.05 4.64
C TYR A 133 -12.46 21.19 3.65
N GLU A 134 -13.40 22.05 4.02
CA GLU A 134 -13.51 23.38 3.40
C GLU A 134 -12.25 24.20 3.71
N LYS A 135 -11.88 25.13 2.82
CA LYS A 135 -10.65 25.91 2.92
C LYS A 135 -10.45 26.56 4.28
N ALA A 136 -11.46 27.30 4.76
CA ALA A 136 -11.37 28.02 6.04
C ALA A 136 -11.13 27.07 7.24
N GLU A 137 -11.77 25.92 7.24
CA GLU A 137 -11.60 24.92 8.30
C GLU A 137 -10.22 24.25 8.21
N ALA A 138 -9.75 23.93 7.01
CA ALA A 138 -8.40 23.37 6.83
C ALA A 138 -7.31 24.33 7.31
N GLU A 139 -7.42 25.62 6.96
CA GLU A 139 -6.49 26.67 7.40
C GLU A 139 -6.51 26.86 8.92
N ARG A 140 -7.68 26.82 9.55
CA ARG A 140 -7.84 26.87 11.00
C ARG A 140 -7.11 25.67 11.68
N LEU A 141 -7.39 24.45 11.22
CA LEU A 141 -6.76 23.24 11.74
C LEU A 141 -5.24 23.21 11.50
N ALA A 142 -4.78 23.72 10.35
CA ALA A 142 -3.37 23.86 10.06
C ALA A 142 -2.66 24.78 11.06
N ALA A 143 -3.26 25.95 11.36
CA ALA A 143 -2.71 26.89 12.35
C ALA A 143 -2.72 26.34 13.78
N GLU A 144 -3.80 25.67 14.19
CA GLU A 144 -3.95 25.11 15.53
C GLU A 144 -3.02 23.90 15.79
N LYS A 145 -2.81 23.06 14.78
CA LYS A 145 -2.14 21.75 14.93
C LYS A 145 -0.78 21.68 14.24
N GLY A 146 -0.34 22.74 13.57
CA GLY A 146 0.91 22.73 12.82
C GLY A 146 0.88 21.82 11.59
N TRP A 147 -0.30 21.58 11.01
CA TRP A 147 -0.43 20.70 9.85
C TRP A 147 -0.02 21.38 8.55
N SER A 148 0.59 20.62 7.67
CA SER A 148 0.64 20.95 6.24
C SER A 148 -0.66 20.55 5.58
N ILE A 149 -1.20 21.42 4.70
CA ILE A 149 -2.43 21.14 3.94
C ILE A 149 -2.19 21.41 2.46
N LYS A 150 -2.86 20.64 1.61
CA LYS A 150 -2.89 20.87 0.15
C LYS A 150 -4.30 20.72 -0.39
N GLN A 151 -4.51 21.31 -1.56
CA GLN A 151 -5.78 21.19 -2.29
C GLN A 151 -5.95 19.74 -2.79
N ASP A 152 -7.15 19.19 -2.61
CA ASP A 152 -7.59 17.86 -3.04
C ASP A 152 -8.94 18.01 -3.74
N GLY A 153 -8.92 18.15 -5.06
CA GLY A 153 -10.08 18.55 -5.85
C GLY A 153 -10.51 20.00 -5.58
N ASP A 154 -11.74 20.20 -5.19
CA ASP A 154 -12.33 21.50 -4.79
C ASP A 154 -12.16 21.81 -3.30
N LYS A 155 -11.61 20.87 -2.52
CA LYS A 155 -11.41 20.98 -1.06
C LYS A 155 -9.94 20.95 -0.67
N PHE A 156 -9.67 20.89 0.64
CA PHE A 156 -8.34 20.84 1.21
C PHE A 156 -8.21 19.62 2.13
N ARG A 157 -6.98 19.11 2.23
CA ARG A 157 -6.70 17.94 3.04
C ARG A 157 -5.33 18.05 3.69
N ARG A 158 -5.17 17.45 4.87
CA ARG A 158 -3.86 17.31 5.52
C ARG A 158 -2.93 16.51 4.61
N VAL A 159 -1.68 16.95 4.51
CA VAL A 159 -0.59 16.20 3.89
C VAL A 159 0.51 15.94 4.91
N VAL A 160 1.14 14.77 4.78
CA VAL A 160 2.27 14.35 5.60
C VAL A 160 3.45 13.93 4.71
N PRO A 161 4.68 13.87 5.26
CA PRO A 161 5.83 13.33 4.54
C PRO A 161 5.58 11.90 4.04
N SER A 162 6.09 11.58 2.85
CA SER A 162 6.08 10.23 2.29
C SER A 162 7.50 9.85 1.85
N PRO A 163 8.40 9.55 2.82
CA PRO A 163 9.77 9.21 2.53
C PRO A 163 9.91 7.85 1.84
N LEU A 164 11.03 7.64 1.17
CA LEU A 164 11.35 6.36 0.53
C LEU A 164 11.66 5.29 1.60
N PRO A 165 11.14 4.06 1.44
CA PRO A 165 11.47 2.94 2.31
C PRO A 165 12.91 2.47 2.04
N LYS A 166 13.72 2.25 3.10
CA LYS A 166 15.11 1.81 3.01
C LYS A 166 15.32 0.36 3.39
N ARG A 167 14.70 -0.09 4.48
CA ARG A 167 14.87 -1.44 5.04
C ARG A 167 13.62 -1.88 5.78
N ILE A 168 13.27 -3.14 5.65
CA ILE A 168 12.20 -3.79 6.41
C ILE A 168 12.87 -4.58 7.55
N PHE A 169 12.50 -4.27 8.81
CA PHE A 169 13.13 -4.89 9.97
C PHE A 169 12.72 -6.36 10.14
N GLU A 170 11.46 -6.68 9.89
CA GLU A 170 10.89 -8.02 10.08
C GLU A 170 11.10 -8.95 8.87
N LEU A 171 12.01 -8.64 7.96
CA LEU A 171 12.24 -9.41 6.75
C LEU A 171 12.62 -10.88 7.04
N ASN A 172 13.47 -11.13 8.04
CA ASN A 172 13.86 -12.51 8.39
C ASN A 172 12.69 -13.30 8.99
N PRO A 173 11.90 -12.78 9.95
CA PRO A 173 10.65 -13.43 10.36
C PRO A 173 9.72 -13.77 9.20
N VAL A 174 9.53 -12.88 8.22
CA VAL A 174 8.74 -13.19 7.01
C VAL A 174 9.31 -14.38 6.26
N LYS A 175 10.63 -14.44 6.02
CA LYS A 175 11.31 -15.56 5.35
C LYS A 175 11.07 -16.87 6.10
N TRP A 176 11.27 -16.89 7.42
CA TRP A 176 11.07 -18.08 8.25
C TRP A 176 9.64 -18.60 8.20
N MET A 177 8.65 -17.72 8.19
CA MET A 177 7.24 -18.09 8.09
C MET A 177 6.92 -18.69 6.72
N LEU A 178 7.43 -18.11 5.63
CA LEU A 178 7.26 -18.65 4.28
C LEU A 178 7.88 -20.04 4.14
N GLU A 179 9.08 -20.28 4.70
CA GLU A 179 9.74 -21.59 4.73
C GLU A 179 8.92 -22.66 5.47
N LYS A 180 8.04 -22.25 6.38
CA LYS A 180 7.09 -23.12 7.09
C LYS A 180 5.71 -23.20 6.43
N GLY A 181 5.55 -22.64 5.24
CA GLY A 181 4.31 -22.69 4.45
C GLY A 181 3.23 -21.71 4.91
N ALA A 182 3.58 -20.71 5.72
CA ALA A 182 2.61 -19.71 6.15
C ALA A 182 2.27 -18.73 5.02
N VAL A 183 1.02 -18.29 4.99
CA VAL A 183 0.61 -17.07 4.30
C VAL A 183 0.92 -15.90 5.22
N VAL A 184 1.71 -14.94 4.74
CA VAL A 184 2.17 -13.83 5.58
C VAL A 184 1.51 -12.52 5.17
N VAL A 185 0.92 -11.81 6.13
CA VAL A 185 0.45 -10.43 5.95
C VAL A 185 1.47 -9.50 6.62
N CYS A 186 2.04 -8.57 5.87
CA CYS A 186 3.06 -7.66 6.41
C CYS A 186 3.16 -6.36 5.59
N ALA A 187 3.96 -5.41 6.07
CA ALA A 187 4.16 -4.10 5.45
C ALA A 187 2.85 -3.33 5.17
N GLY A 188 1.85 -3.54 6.02
CA GLY A 188 0.56 -2.84 5.92
C GLY A 188 0.73 -1.32 5.98
N GLY A 189 0.00 -0.60 5.12
CA GLY A 189 0.08 0.84 5.01
C GLY A 189 1.39 1.41 4.47
N GLY A 190 2.30 0.55 4.00
CA GLY A 190 3.67 0.88 3.64
C GLY A 190 4.67 0.66 4.78
N GLY A 191 4.24 0.06 5.89
CA GLY A 191 5.03 -0.16 7.09
C GLY A 191 4.95 0.99 8.10
N ILE A 192 5.39 0.71 9.32
CA ILE A 192 5.51 1.70 10.40
C ILE A 192 6.80 2.47 10.15
N PRO A 193 6.73 3.80 9.87
CA PRO A 193 7.93 4.57 9.56
C PRO A 193 8.79 4.76 10.81
N THR A 194 10.04 4.33 10.73
CA THR A 194 11.02 4.46 11.81
C THR A 194 12.35 4.96 11.26
N TYR A 195 13.16 5.57 12.13
CA TYR A 195 14.49 6.06 11.77
C TYR A 195 15.47 5.86 12.94
N TYR A 196 16.75 5.81 12.64
CA TYR A 196 17.77 5.84 13.67
C TYR A 196 18.13 7.27 14.07
N GLU A 197 18.08 7.55 15.35
CA GLU A 197 18.65 8.74 15.96
C GLU A 197 20.19 8.70 15.93
N SER A 198 20.84 9.83 16.22
CA SER A 198 22.31 9.95 16.20
C SER A 198 23.05 8.93 17.08
N GLU A 199 22.40 8.44 18.12
CA GLU A 199 22.96 7.46 19.05
C GLU A 199 22.63 5.99 18.68
N GLY A 200 22.06 5.77 17.48
CA GLY A 200 21.66 4.44 17.03
C GLY A 200 20.36 3.91 17.66
N LYS A 201 19.62 4.74 18.37
CA LYS A 201 18.31 4.42 18.92
C LYS A 201 17.25 4.49 17.83
N LEU A 202 16.45 3.43 17.70
CA LEU A 202 15.32 3.41 16.78
C LEU A 202 14.12 4.18 17.36
N SER A 203 13.54 5.07 16.56
CA SER A 203 12.37 5.87 16.93
C SER A 203 11.36 5.93 15.79
N GLY A 204 10.06 6.04 16.12
CA GLY A 204 9.01 6.31 15.14
C GLY A 204 9.09 7.75 14.61
N ILE A 205 8.46 7.99 13.46
CA ILE A 205 8.44 9.32 12.84
C ILE A 205 7.08 9.59 12.20
N GLU A 206 6.64 10.84 12.28
CA GLU A 206 5.36 11.32 11.72
C GLU A 206 5.44 11.36 10.18
N ALA A 207 5.13 10.24 9.53
CA ALA A 207 5.18 10.05 8.09
C ALA A 207 4.25 8.93 7.64
N VAL A 208 3.99 8.80 6.33
CA VAL A 208 3.29 7.66 5.73
C VAL A 208 4.06 7.22 4.49
N ILE A 209 4.68 6.06 4.57
CA ILE A 209 5.41 5.46 3.45
C ILE A 209 4.43 5.05 2.34
N ASP A 210 4.82 5.21 1.09
CA ASP A 210 4.01 4.71 -0.02
C ASP A 210 3.98 3.18 -0.03
N LYS A 211 2.78 2.62 -0.04
CA LYS A 211 2.54 1.17 0.01
C LYS A 211 3.16 0.43 -1.17
N ASP A 212 3.07 0.99 -2.37
CA ASP A 212 3.53 0.32 -3.58
C ASP A 212 5.06 0.27 -3.61
N LEU A 213 5.73 1.36 -3.21
CA LEU A 213 7.19 1.41 -3.05
C LEU A 213 7.68 0.45 -1.96
N CYS A 214 6.99 0.39 -0.82
CA CYS A 214 7.32 -0.57 0.24
C CYS A 214 7.10 -2.01 -0.21
N SER A 215 6.05 -2.29 -0.98
CA SER A 215 5.80 -3.63 -1.52
C SER A 215 6.86 -4.04 -2.55
N SER A 216 7.37 -3.09 -3.33
CA SER A 216 8.52 -3.32 -4.22
C SER A 216 9.77 -3.69 -3.44
N LEU A 217 10.11 -2.94 -2.39
CA LEU A 217 11.22 -3.26 -1.49
C LEU A 217 11.06 -4.66 -0.87
N LEU A 218 9.87 -4.96 -0.33
CA LEU A 218 9.55 -6.26 0.25
C LEU A 218 9.74 -7.39 -0.76
N ALA A 219 9.21 -7.24 -1.95
CA ALA A 219 9.30 -8.25 -3.01
C ALA A 219 10.75 -8.51 -3.45
N ARG A 220 11.56 -7.46 -3.57
CA ARG A 220 13.00 -7.56 -3.89
C ARG A 220 13.75 -8.30 -2.79
N ASP A 221 13.57 -7.88 -1.55
CA ASP A 221 14.33 -8.41 -0.40
C ASP A 221 13.92 -9.86 -0.04
N LEU A 222 12.70 -10.25 -0.37
CA LEU A 222 12.21 -11.62 -0.30
C LEU A 222 12.62 -12.46 -1.51
N ASN A 223 13.25 -11.88 -2.54
CA ASN A 223 13.51 -12.54 -3.81
C ASN A 223 12.23 -13.14 -4.43
N ALA A 224 11.12 -12.41 -4.37
CA ALA A 224 9.85 -12.85 -4.92
C ALA A 224 9.93 -13.08 -6.43
N ASP A 225 9.19 -14.06 -6.94
CA ASP A 225 9.12 -14.35 -8.38
C ASP A 225 8.22 -13.39 -9.13
N MET A 226 7.26 -12.78 -8.41
CA MET A 226 6.32 -11.82 -8.98
C MET A 226 5.89 -10.80 -7.93
N LEU A 227 5.75 -9.53 -8.37
CA LEU A 227 5.07 -8.48 -7.63
C LEU A 227 3.74 -8.17 -8.32
N VAL A 228 2.62 -8.33 -7.63
CA VAL A 228 1.29 -7.95 -8.11
C VAL A 228 0.81 -6.71 -7.37
N ILE A 229 0.62 -5.61 -8.08
CA ILE A 229 0.01 -4.38 -7.55
C ILE A 229 -1.46 -4.38 -7.94
N ALA A 230 -2.30 -4.87 -7.02
CA ALA A 230 -3.73 -4.98 -7.23
C ALA A 230 -4.42 -3.62 -7.06
N THR A 231 -5.23 -3.24 -8.03
CA THR A 231 -5.94 -1.97 -8.09
C THR A 231 -7.37 -2.16 -8.61
N ASP A 232 -8.09 -1.08 -8.87
CA ASP A 232 -9.48 -1.06 -9.36
C ASP A 232 -9.60 -1.03 -10.90
N VAL A 233 -8.47 -0.98 -11.60
CA VAL A 233 -8.44 -1.03 -13.06
C VAL A 233 -7.79 -2.33 -13.54
N ASP A 234 -8.26 -2.87 -14.65
CA ASP A 234 -7.80 -4.14 -15.22
C ASP A 234 -6.40 -4.05 -15.86
N ALA A 235 -5.99 -2.86 -16.27
CA ALA A 235 -4.68 -2.58 -16.85
C ALA A 235 -4.30 -1.10 -16.64
N THR A 236 -3.08 -0.76 -17.01
CA THR A 236 -2.65 0.63 -17.17
C THR A 236 -2.94 1.07 -18.61
N TYR A 237 -3.35 2.31 -18.78
CA TYR A 237 -3.79 2.83 -20.07
C TYR A 237 -2.98 4.04 -20.50
N VAL A 238 -2.70 4.13 -21.81
CA VAL A 238 -2.38 5.41 -22.45
C VAL A 238 -3.67 6.12 -22.84
N ASN A 239 -3.65 7.45 -22.84
CA ASN A 239 -4.77 8.31 -23.22
C ASN A 239 -6.08 8.00 -22.45
N TRP A 240 -5.97 7.74 -21.14
CA TRP A 240 -7.09 7.43 -20.27
C TRP A 240 -8.25 8.42 -20.43
N GLY A 241 -9.46 7.89 -20.65
CA GLY A 241 -10.68 8.68 -20.82
C GLY A 241 -10.82 9.36 -22.19
N LYS A 242 -9.91 9.10 -23.15
CA LYS A 242 -9.98 9.63 -24.52
C LYS A 242 -10.43 8.55 -25.52
N PRO A 243 -10.93 8.94 -26.73
CA PRO A 243 -11.36 7.98 -27.75
C PRO A 243 -10.27 7.02 -28.24
N ASP A 244 -9.01 7.41 -28.13
CA ASP A 244 -7.82 6.65 -28.51
C ASP A 244 -7.14 5.94 -27.33
N GLN A 245 -7.88 5.76 -26.21
CA GLN A 245 -7.43 5.01 -25.05
C GLN A 245 -7.02 3.58 -25.45
N LYS A 246 -5.85 3.12 -24.97
CA LYS A 246 -5.38 1.76 -25.19
C LYS A 246 -4.84 1.16 -23.90
N ALA A 247 -5.21 -0.10 -23.64
CA ALA A 247 -4.67 -0.86 -22.53
C ALA A 247 -3.26 -1.37 -22.86
N ILE A 248 -2.32 -1.14 -21.95
CA ILE A 248 -0.95 -1.66 -22.05
C ILE A 248 -0.96 -3.11 -21.57
N PHE A 249 -0.40 -4.03 -22.35
CA PHE A 249 -0.26 -5.42 -21.96
C PHE A 249 1.11 -5.71 -21.39
N GLU A 250 2.18 -5.35 -22.11
CA GLU A 250 3.57 -5.53 -21.66
C GLU A 250 4.35 -4.24 -21.87
N SER A 251 5.31 -3.99 -20.99
CA SER A 251 6.20 -2.85 -21.14
C SER A 251 7.58 -3.11 -20.56
N HIS A 252 8.61 -2.61 -21.24
CA HIS A 252 9.92 -2.40 -20.65
C HIS A 252 9.84 -1.25 -19.62
N PRO A 253 10.52 -1.33 -18.46
CA PRO A 253 10.44 -0.30 -17.43
C PRO A 253 10.71 1.13 -17.91
N GLN A 254 11.73 1.33 -18.74
CA GLN A 254 12.06 2.66 -19.27
C GLN A 254 10.92 3.22 -20.13
N ALA A 255 10.44 2.44 -21.10
CA ALA A 255 9.34 2.86 -21.96
C ALA A 255 8.04 3.13 -21.17
N PHE A 256 7.83 2.43 -20.06
CA PHE A 256 6.69 2.64 -19.18
C PHE A 256 6.77 3.95 -18.40
N ARG A 257 7.97 4.32 -17.89
CA ARG A 257 8.18 5.61 -17.22
C ARG A 257 8.04 6.80 -18.16
N ASP A 258 8.46 6.66 -19.41
CA ASP A 258 8.39 7.73 -20.41
C ASP A 258 6.95 8.17 -20.73
N LEU A 259 5.94 7.37 -20.35
CA LEU A 259 4.53 7.74 -20.45
C LEU A 259 4.05 8.77 -19.42
N ASN A 260 4.87 9.09 -18.41
CA ASN A 260 4.63 10.14 -17.41
C ASN A 260 3.25 10.08 -16.73
N PHE A 261 2.97 9.00 -16.01
CA PHE A 261 1.71 8.81 -15.29
C PHE A 261 1.53 9.80 -14.14
N PRO A 262 0.27 10.15 -13.77
CA PRO A 262 -0.01 11.10 -12.70
C PRO A 262 0.59 10.67 -11.35
N ALA A 263 1.38 11.55 -10.73
CA ALA A 263 2.11 11.29 -9.48
C ALA A 263 1.21 10.94 -8.27
N GLY A 264 -0.04 11.40 -8.27
CA GLY A 264 -0.98 11.18 -7.14
C GLY A 264 -1.74 9.84 -7.18
N SER A 265 -1.63 9.06 -8.24
CA SER A 265 -2.43 7.83 -8.41
C SER A 265 -1.62 6.68 -9.01
N MET A 266 -1.39 6.70 -10.31
CA MET A 266 -0.70 5.63 -11.04
C MET A 266 0.83 5.72 -10.92
N GLY A 267 1.40 6.92 -10.80
CA GLY A 267 2.84 7.15 -10.74
C GLY A 267 3.58 6.25 -9.74
N PRO A 268 3.22 6.23 -8.44
CA PRO A 268 3.88 5.37 -7.46
C PRO A 268 3.81 3.87 -7.79
N LYS A 269 2.71 3.41 -8.41
CA LYS A 269 2.57 2.02 -8.86
C LYS A 269 3.52 1.68 -9.99
N VAL A 270 3.65 2.60 -10.94
CA VAL A 270 4.58 2.50 -12.08
C VAL A 270 6.01 2.47 -11.57
N ASP A 271 6.38 3.38 -10.67
CA ASP A 271 7.72 3.43 -10.09
C ASP A 271 8.05 2.14 -9.34
N ALA A 272 7.15 1.66 -8.50
CA ALA A 272 7.30 0.42 -7.74
C ALA A 272 7.46 -0.81 -8.65
N ALA A 273 6.63 -0.92 -9.70
CA ALA A 273 6.68 -2.02 -10.65
C ALA A 273 7.96 -2.00 -11.48
N CYS A 274 8.35 -0.83 -11.97
CA CYS A 274 9.59 -0.64 -12.73
C CYS A 274 10.82 -0.95 -11.88
N GLU A 275 10.87 -0.43 -10.65
CA GLU A 275 11.99 -0.68 -9.74
C GLU A 275 12.15 -2.17 -9.40
N PHE A 276 11.05 -2.88 -9.15
CA PHE A 276 11.10 -4.32 -8.94
C PHE A 276 11.65 -5.04 -10.17
N ALA A 277 11.12 -4.74 -11.36
CA ALA A 277 11.56 -5.38 -12.60
C ALA A 277 13.05 -5.12 -12.91
N GLU A 278 13.51 -3.88 -12.75
CA GLU A 278 14.91 -3.49 -12.99
C GLU A 278 15.89 -4.13 -12.01
N LYS A 279 15.51 -4.19 -10.73
CA LYS A 279 16.40 -4.71 -9.68
C LYS A 279 16.44 -6.24 -9.62
N THR A 280 15.41 -6.94 -10.13
CA THR A 280 15.29 -8.40 -10.01
C THR A 280 15.34 -9.13 -11.35
N GLY A 281 15.10 -8.47 -12.47
CA GLY A 281 14.89 -9.09 -13.77
C GLY A 281 13.57 -9.89 -13.87
N LYS A 282 12.70 -9.79 -12.85
CA LYS A 282 11.43 -10.52 -12.76
C LYS A 282 10.25 -9.66 -13.18
N VAL A 283 9.04 -10.23 -13.19
CA VAL A 283 7.84 -9.56 -13.68
C VAL A 283 7.09 -8.89 -12.53
N ALA A 284 6.81 -7.58 -12.66
CA ALA A 284 5.76 -6.92 -11.90
C ALA A 284 4.49 -6.80 -12.75
N VAL A 285 3.32 -6.81 -12.09
CA VAL A 285 2.03 -6.67 -12.78
C VAL A 285 1.16 -5.65 -12.05
N ILE A 286 0.58 -4.71 -12.78
CA ILE A 286 -0.45 -3.80 -12.29
C ILE A 286 -1.78 -4.23 -12.93
N GLY A 287 -2.79 -4.52 -12.11
CA GLY A 287 -4.08 -4.97 -12.66
C GLY A 287 -5.18 -5.11 -11.60
N SER A 288 -6.34 -5.57 -12.04
CA SER A 288 -7.51 -5.69 -11.19
C SER A 288 -7.36 -6.80 -10.14
N LEU A 289 -7.78 -6.50 -8.91
CA LEU A 289 -7.91 -7.51 -7.87
C LEU A 289 -8.79 -8.70 -8.31
N GLY A 290 -9.82 -8.44 -9.12
CA GLY A 290 -10.71 -9.48 -9.65
C GLY A 290 -10.03 -10.47 -10.59
N ASP A 291 -8.89 -10.10 -11.16
CA ASP A 291 -8.18 -10.85 -12.19
C ASP A 291 -6.89 -11.52 -11.68
N ILE A 292 -6.68 -11.62 -10.37
CA ILE A 292 -5.42 -12.13 -9.77
C ILE A 292 -5.01 -13.50 -10.35
N GLU A 293 -5.95 -14.41 -10.53
CA GLU A 293 -5.67 -15.72 -11.13
C GLU A 293 -5.13 -15.59 -12.58
N ALA A 294 -5.79 -14.78 -13.41
CA ALA A 294 -5.36 -14.50 -14.77
C ALA A 294 -4.04 -13.72 -14.81
N ILE A 295 -3.80 -12.80 -13.85
CA ILE A 295 -2.56 -12.07 -13.69
C ILE A 295 -1.39 -13.03 -13.40
N VAL A 296 -1.54 -13.93 -12.44
CA VAL A 296 -0.51 -14.93 -12.09
C VAL A 296 -0.27 -15.89 -13.25
N ALA A 297 -1.30 -16.21 -14.04
CA ALA A 297 -1.18 -16.99 -15.26
C ALA A 297 -0.59 -16.21 -16.47
N GLY A 298 -0.26 -14.93 -16.32
CA GLY A 298 0.29 -14.08 -17.39
C GLY A 298 -0.71 -13.63 -18.46
N LYS A 299 -2.02 -13.70 -18.16
CA LYS A 299 -3.11 -13.42 -19.12
C LYS A 299 -3.82 -12.08 -18.88
N ALA A 300 -3.60 -11.43 -17.75
CA ALA A 300 -4.25 -10.17 -17.37
C ALA A 300 -3.26 -9.18 -16.75
N GLY A 301 -3.71 -7.94 -16.58
CA GLY A 301 -2.90 -6.84 -16.06
C GLY A 301 -1.92 -6.25 -17.07
N THR A 302 -1.25 -5.19 -16.68
CA THR A 302 -0.07 -4.64 -17.38
C THR A 302 1.17 -5.27 -16.78
N ARG A 303 1.94 -5.99 -17.58
CA ARG A 303 3.16 -6.71 -17.18
C ARG A 303 4.39 -5.86 -17.45
N ILE A 304 5.25 -5.71 -16.46
CA ILE A 304 6.47 -4.90 -16.55
C ILE A 304 7.67 -5.81 -16.31
N SER A 305 8.62 -5.84 -17.26
CA SER A 305 9.85 -6.62 -17.17
C SER A 305 10.93 -6.05 -18.06
N THR A 306 12.19 -6.18 -17.65
CA THR A 306 13.36 -5.87 -18.49
C THR A 306 13.54 -6.81 -19.67
N GLN A 307 12.76 -7.89 -19.74
CA GLN A 307 12.78 -8.87 -20.83
C GLN A 307 11.83 -8.49 -21.98
N PHE A 308 11.00 -7.47 -21.82
CA PHE A 308 10.08 -7.01 -22.85
C PHE A 308 10.69 -5.91 -23.71
N ASP A 309 10.37 -5.89 -25.00
CA ASP A 309 10.78 -4.85 -25.93
C ASP A 309 9.71 -3.76 -26.05
N GLY A 310 10.02 -2.54 -25.57
CA GLY A 310 9.13 -1.39 -25.68
C GLY A 310 7.79 -1.60 -24.99
N ILE A 311 6.70 -1.26 -25.67
CA ILE A 311 5.31 -1.36 -25.18
C ILE A 311 4.45 -2.16 -26.16
N THR A 312 3.67 -3.11 -25.65
CA THR A 312 2.62 -3.78 -26.39
C THR A 312 1.25 -3.43 -25.81
N TYR A 313 0.24 -3.41 -26.65
CA TYR A 313 -1.14 -3.06 -26.29
C TYR A 313 -2.08 -4.24 -26.54
N ARG A 314 -3.22 -4.22 -25.81
CA ARG A 314 -4.36 -5.11 -26.09
C ARG A 314 -5.32 -4.46 -27.05
#